data_2aeb514a1dff5f530ab332378ff7c075
#
_entry.id   2aeb514a1dff5f530ab332378ff7c075
#
_cell.length_a   1.000
_cell.length_b   1.000
_cell.length_c   1.000
_cell.angle_alpha   90.00
_cell.angle_beta   90.00
_cell.angle_gamma   90.00
#
_symmetry.space_group_name_H-M   'P 1'
#
loop_
_entity.id
_entity.type
_entity.pdbx_description
1 polymer ?
#
loop_
_entity_poly.entity_id
_entity_poly.type
_entity_poly.pdbx_seq_one_letter_code
_entity_poly.pdbx_strand_id
1 'polypeptide(L)'
;MSKPIKISLILIAVFLFGTFVGFLLSDTSISDLNYNTNGTGQSTQNLNSININEYVKFSNIEDIHKKRLELINFIWKSNSLPSQQPVVDTNFNDDRFSDLTNLQKIEKITLEMDHGFISQSYLFLPDNANGKLIIYHQGHSGGFINGKQTIQDFLNAGFSVAAFSMPLHGLNNQPTENIPNIGSVKFFKHNQFVLLESENFSSLELFFSPINSTLNYLENHHSFEEFFMVGISGGGWTSTVYPALDTRISKSFSVAGSLPLSLRNVIDDVGDYEQFHPELYSIANYFELYVLNSTGEEREFYQIFNKNDPCCFAGDAYKIYHEPLKKFVSQFDSGNFDIMIDDSHKEHKISKNTTEFIIQHLLNS
;
A
#
# COMPACT_ATOMS: atom_id res chain seq x y z
N MET A 1 24.12 -3.69 47.75
CA MET A 1 23.46 -2.38 47.59
C MET A 1 22.86 -2.33 46.17
N SER A 2 21.57 -2.24 46.13
CA SER A 2 20.64 -2.50 45.05
C SER A 2 20.65 -1.45 43.95
N LYS A 3 20.57 -1.88 42.72
CA LYS A 3 20.20 -1.01 41.57
C LYS A 3 18.74 -1.26 41.16
N PRO A 4 17.86 -0.31 41.27
CA PRO A 4 16.59 -0.31 40.55
C PRO A 4 16.41 0.97 39.73
N ILE A 5 16.89 1.05 38.50
CA ILE A 5 16.64 2.22 37.60
C ILE A 5 16.34 1.81 36.14
N LYS A 6 16.27 0.52 35.82
CA LYS A 6 16.03 0.12 34.41
C LYS A 6 14.58 -0.16 34.02
N ILE A 7 13.64 -0.17 34.97
CA ILE A 7 12.22 -0.51 34.67
C ILE A 7 11.41 0.75 34.30
N SER A 8 11.79 1.93 34.78
CA SER A 8 11.03 3.17 34.56
C SER A 8 11.06 3.72 33.13
N LEU A 9 12.14 3.50 32.38
CA LEU A 9 12.26 4.06 31.02
C LEU A 9 11.40 3.29 29.99
N ILE A 10 11.27 1.99 30.11
CA ILE A 10 10.42 1.17 29.20
C ILE A 10 8.93 1.46 29.46
N LEU A 11 8.55 1.64 30.73
CA LEU A 11 7.18 2.03 31.09
C LEU A 11 6.81 3.43 30.63
N ILE A 12 7.76 4.37 30.64
CA ILE A 12 7.55 5.76 30.16
C ILE A 12 7.38 5.77 28.64
N ALA A 13 8.15 4.98 27.87
CA ALA A 13 7.99 4.88 26.43
C ALA A 13 6.63 4.30 26.03
N VAL A 14 6.17 3.25 26.71
CA VAL A 14 4.83 2.67 26.47
C VAL A 14 3.72 3.62 26.88
N PHE A 15 3.91 4.41 27.97
CA PHE A 15 2.92 5.39 28.40
C PHE A 15 2.85 6.61 27.48
N LEU A 16 3.98 7.08 26.94
CA LEU A 16 4.02 8.15 25.96
C LEU A 16 3.44 7.73 24.62
N PHE A 17 3.67 6.47 24.21
CA PHE A 17 3.08 5.90 22.99
C PHE A 17 1.55 5.74 23.11
N GLY A 18 1.06 5.23 24.25
CA GLY A 18 -0.37 5.11 24.51
C GLY A 18 -1.09 6.46 24.59
N THR A 19 -0.45 7.50 25.14
CA THR A 19 -1.02 8.85 25.20
C THR A 19 -0.93 9.57 23.87
N PHE A 20 0.07 9.31 23.04
CA PHE A 20 0.19 9.90 21.71
C PHE A 20 -0.85 9.33 20.73
N VAL A 21 -1.06 8.01 20.73
CA VAL A 21 -2.16 7.37 19.97
C VAL A 21 -3.52 7.86 20.45
N GLY A 22 -3.70 8.02 21.78
CA GLY A 22 -4.91 8.60 22.37
C GLY A 22 -5.12 10.06 21.96
N PHE A 23 -4.05 10.86 21.80
CA PHE A 23 -4.14 12.26 21.40
C PHE A 23 -4.51 12.39 19.91
N LEU A 24 -3.96 11.55 19.02
CA LEU A 24 -4.34 11.52 17.60
C LEU A 24 -5.80 11.07 17.40
N LEU A 25 -6.36 10.31 18.34
CA LEU A 25 -7.75 9.87 18.30
C LEU A 25 -8.72 10.85 19.00
N SER A 26 -8.23 11.74 19.87
CA SER A 26 -9.06 12.64 20.66
C SER A 26 -9.38 13.98 19.99
N ASP A 27 -8.62 14.41 18.99
CA ASP A 27 -8.86 15.69 18.29
C ASP A 27 -9.82 15.58 17.10
N THR A 28 -10.28 14.38 16.74
CA THR A 28 -11.39 14.20 15.80
C THR A 28 -12.66 13.89 16.57
N SER A 29 -13.52 14.90 16.74
CA SER A 29 -14.84 14.78 17.35
C SER A 29 -15.80 13.93 16.49
N ILE A 30 -15.51 12.62 16.40
CA ILE A 30 -16.42 11.61 15.83
C ILE A 30 -17.25 10.97 16.98
N SER A 31 -17.53 11.73 18.06
CA SER A 31 -18.31 11.24 19.19
C SER A 31 -19.78 10.94 18.88
N ASP A 32 -20.25 11.21 17.63
CA ASP A 32 -21.66 11.04 17.26
C ASP A 32 -21.93 9.86 16.31
N LEU A 33 -20.90 9.04 15.98
CA LEU A 33 -21.11 7.79 15.26
C LEU A 33 -21.47 6.67 16.26
N ASN A 34 -22.73 6.60 16.67
CA ASN A 34 -23.27 5.45 17.40
C ASN A 34 -23.23 4.19 16.52
N TYR A 35 -22.13 3.46 16.53
CA TYR A 35 -22.03 2.15 15.90
C TYR A 35 -22.54 1.08 16.87
N ASN A 36 -23.74 0.60 16.64
CA ASN A 36 -24.38 -0.43 17.46
C ASN A 36 -24.04 -1.81 16.91
N THR A 37 -23.14 -2.53 17.59
CA THR A 37 -22.61 -3.86 17.21
C THR A 37 -23.53 -5.03 17.59
N ASN A 38 -24.80 -4.81 17.90
CA ASN A 38 -25.70 -5.91 18.21
C ASN A 38 -26.33 -6.47 16.93
N GLY A 39 -25.92 -7.68 16.57
CA GLY A 39 -26.40 -8.45 15.45
C GLY A 39 -27.91 -8.74 15.49
N THR A 40 -28.45 -8.99 14.28
CA THR A 40 -29.81 -9.38 13.93
C THR A 40 -30.86 -8.26 13.90
N GLY A 41 -31.01 -7.66 12.74
CA GLY A 41 -32.13 -6.80 12.42
C GLY A 41 -31.75 -5.79 11.34
N GLN A 42 -32.34 -5.91 10.14
CA GLN A 42 -32.28 -4.90 9.10
C GLN A 42 -32.77 -3.55 9.66
N SER A 43 -31.87 -2.69 10.06
CA SER A 43 -32.12 -1.27 10.18
C SER A 43 -31.31 -0.57 9.10
N THR A 44 -31.99 -0.03 8.09
CA THR A 44 -31.44 0.97 7.18
C THR A 44 -31.14 2.23 8.01
N GLN A 45 -29.99 2.24 8.70
CA GLN A 45 -29.47 3.47 9.26
C GLN A 45 -29.01 4.33 8.08
N ASN A 46 -29.54 5.53 7.96
CA ASN A 46 -28.96 6.59 7.15
C ASN A 46 -27.57 6.89 7.73
N LEU A 47 -26.55 6.24 7.18
CA LEU A 47 -25.16 6.62 7.43
C LEU A 47 -24.98 8.02 6.85
N ASN A 48 -24.92 9.04 7.70
CA ASN A 48 -24.66 10.40 7.25
C ASN A 48 -23.28 10.42 6.58
N SER A 49 -23.23 10.93 5.36
CA SER A 49 -21.96 11.12 4.66
C SER A 49 -21.07 12.13 5.41
N ILE A 50 -19.77 11.88 5.44
CA ILE A 50 -18.82 12.80 6.06
C ILE A 50 -18.66 14.08 5.23
N ASN A 51 -18.32 15.17 5.89
CA ASN A 51 -17.84 16.37 5.20
C ASN A 51 -16.35 16.21 4.87
N ILE A 52 -16.02 15.82 3.64
CA ILE A 52 -14.66 15.52 3.23
C ILE A 52 -13.70 16.71 3.41
N ASN A 53 -14.19 17.96 3.33
CA ASN A 53 -13.37 19.17 3.52
C ASN A 53 -12.82 19.33 4.95
N GLU A 54 -13.34 18.57 5.90
CA GLU A 54 -12.77 18.55 7.26
C GLU A 54 -11.48 17.75 7.32
N TYR A 55 -11.34 16.76 6.43
CA TYR A 55 -10.23 15.81 6.39
C TYR A 55 -9.20 16.11 5.30
N VAL A 56 -9.63 16.67 4.17
CA VAL A 56 -8.76 16.96 3.01
C VAL A 56 -8.62 18.48 2.88
N LYS A 57 -7.37 18.96 2.87
CA LYS A 57 -7.04 20.39 2.88
C LYS A 57 -6.44 20.88 1.55
N PHE A 58 -6.70 20.19 0.45
CA PHE A 58 -6.26 20.63 -0.86
C PHE A 58 -7.29 21.59 -1.47
N SER A 59 -6.82 22.76 -1.92
CA SER A 59 -7.63 23.78 -2.58
C SER A 59 -7.37 23.84 -4.08
N ASN A 60 -6.21 23.33 -4.53
CA ASN A 60 -5.76 23.34 -5.92
C ASN A 60 -4.69 22.26 -6.14
N ILE A 61 -4.26 22.10 -7.39
CA ILE A 61 -3.28 21.09 -7.78
C ILE A 61 -1.89 21.33 -7.17
N GLU A 62 -1.54 22.57 -6.88
CA GLU A 62 -0.26 22.90 -6.26
C GLU A 62 -0.18 22.42 -4.81
N ASP A 63 -1.29 22.43 -4.06
CA ASP A 63 -1.36 21.86 -2.71
C ASP A 63 -1.07 20.34 -2.76
N ILE A 64 -1.59 19.66 -3.79
CA ILE A 64 -1.37 18.23 -4.05
C ILE A 64 0.11 17.96 -4.35
N HIS A 65 0.73 18.75 -5.23
CA HIS A 65 2.15 18.62 -5.56
C HIS A 65 3.03 18.84 -4.33
N LYS A 66 2.74 19.89 -3.56
CA LYS A 66 3.46 20.19 -2.32
C LYS A 66 3.37 19.05 -1.32
N LYS A 67 2.18 18.51 -1.11
CA LYS A 67 1.96 17.39 -0.19
C LYS A 67 2.72 16.14 -0.62
N ARG A 68 2.76 15.84 -1.92
CA ARG A 68 3.56 14.75 -2.49
C ARG A 68 5.04 14.93 -2.18
N LEU A 69 5.58 16.13 -2.35
CA LEU A 69 6.99 16.42 -2.01
C LEU A 69 7.27 16.31 -0.52
N GLU A 70 6.34 16.71 0.35
CA GLU A 70 6.46 16.53 1.80
C GLU A 70 6.57 15.05 2.16
N LEU A 71 5.75 14.19 1.56
CA LEU A 71 5.79 12.74 1.75
C LEU A 71 7.10 12.14 1.23
N ILE A 72 7.55 12.50 0.02
CA ILE A 72 8.81 12.05 -0.55
C ILE A 72 9.97 12.44 0.35
N ASN A 73 10.00 13.70 0.82
CA ASN A 73 11.04 14.18 1.72
C ASN A 73 11.02 13.41 3.05
N PHE A 74 9.85 13.14 3.60
CA PHE A 74 9.73 12.35 4.83
C PHE A 74 10.26 10.93 4.65
N ILE A 75 9.91 10.25 3.58
CA ILE A 75 10.27 8.84 3.37
C ILE A 75 11.76 8.71 3.01
N TRP A 76 12.26 9.46 2.04
CA TRP A 76 13.62 9.30 1.51
C TRP A 76 14.60 10.40 1.95
N LYS A 77 14.18 11.31 2.84
CA LYS A 77 14.98 12.46 3.26
C LYS A 77 15.55 13.25 2.06
N SER A 78 14.80 13.27 0.97
CA SER A 78 15.16 13.87 -0.33
C SER A 78 14.00 14.65 -0.91
N ASN A 79 14.28 15.62 -1.78
CA ASN A 79 13.26 16.41 -2.48
C ASN A 79 12.79 15.74 -3.78
N SER A 80 13.25 14.53 -4.08
CA SER A 80 12.86 13.76 -5.27
C SER A 80 12.92 12.27 -4.98
N LEU A 81 12.26 11.49 -5.80
CA LEU A 81 12.38 10.02 -5.77
C LEU A 81 13.84 9.62 -6.03
N PRO A 82 14.36 8.59 -5.34
CA PRO A 82 15.72 8.10 -5.55
C PRO A 82 15.95 7.58 -6.96
N SER A 83 17.14 7.83 -7.51
CA SER A 83 17.57 7.34 -8.83
C SER A 83 18.25 5.97 -8.77
N GLN A 84 18.22 5.29 -7.62
CA GLN A 84 18.85 3.99 -7.42
C GLN A 84 18.36 2.96 -8.45
N GLN A 85 19.29 2.12 -8.93
CA GLN A 85 19.03 1.02 -9.85
C GLN A 85 19.20 -0.32 -9.13
N PRO A 86 18.37 -1.33 -9.41
CA PRO A 86 18.52 -2.66 -8.87
C PRO A 86 19.57 -3.47 -9.64
N VAL A 87 19.99 -4.59 -9.07
CA VAL A 87 20.71 -5.64 -9.81
C VAL A 87 19.69 -6.57 -10.46
N VAL A 88 19.83 -6.83 -11.76
CA VAL A 88 18.88 -7.64 -12.53
C VAL A 88 19.57 -8.84 -13.17
N ASP A 89 19.03 -10.04 -12.91
CA ASP A 89 19.39 -11.27 -13.62
C ASP A 89 18.33 -11.53 -14.72
N THR A 90 18.71 -11.27 -15.96
CA THR A 90 17.84 -11.42 -17.14
C THR A 90 17.76 -12.84 -17.68
N ASN A 91 18.56 -13.78 -17.16
CA ASN A 91 18.59 -15.19 -17.55
C ASN A 91 18.04 -16.12 -16.44
N PHE A 92 17.17 -15.58 -15.61
CA PHE A 92 16.66 -16.26 -14.44
C PHE A 92 15.51 -17.22 -14.78
N ASN A 93 15.52 -18.39 -14.15
CA ASN A 93 14.43 -19.36 -14.19
C ASN A 93 14.02 -19.74 -12.77
N ASP A 94 12.73 -20.01 -12.60
CA ASP A 94 12.17 -20.49 -11.34
C ASP A 94 11.11 -21.56 -11.63
N ASP A 95 11.38 -22.80 -11.26
CA ASP A 95 10.51 -23.96 -11.51
C ASP A 95 9.10 -23.80 -10.94
N ARG A 96 8.93 -22.95 -9.91
CA ARG A 96 7.63 -22.62 -9.32
C ARG A 96 6.66 -21.96 -10.31
N PHE A 97 7.19 -21.39 -11.40
CA PHE A 97 6.44 -20.68 -12.44
C PHE A 97 6.51 -21.37 -13.81
N SER A 98 7.07 -22.60 -13.89
CA SER A 98 7.24 -23.36 -15.15
C SER A 98 5.93 -23.75 -15.83
N ASP A 99 4.82 -23.74 -15.12
CA ASP A 99 3.46 -24.04 -15.61
C ASP A 99 2.67 -22.80 -16.06
N LEU A 100 3.24 -21.58 -15.93
CA LEU A 100 2.61 -20.40 -16.47
C LEU A 100 2.58 -20.42 -17.99
N THR A 101 1.45 -20.04 -18.56
CA THR A 101 1.24 -19.91 -20.00
C THR A 101 1.41 -18.46 -20.44
N ASN A 102 1.68 -18.23 -21.72
CA ASN A 102 1.98 -16.89 -22.26
C ASN A 102 3.14 -16.19 -21.53
N LEU A 103 4.13 -16.95 -21.06
CA LEU A 103 5.31 -16.45 -20.36
C LEU A 103 6.56 -16.67 -21.21
N GLN A 104 7.17 -15.60 -21.70
CA GLN A 104 8.40 -15.62 -22.48
C GLN A 104 9.63 -15.81 -21.58
N LYS A 105 9.74 -15.00 -20.52
CA LYS A 105 10.85 -15.07 -19.56
C LYS A 105 10.52 -14.41 -18.24
N ILE A 106 11.37 -14.70 -17.24
CA ILE A 106 11.40 -14.03 -15.94
C ILE A 106 12.73 -13.31 -15.79
N GLU A 107 12.70 -12.08 -15.32
CA GLU A 107 13.89 -11.38 -14.82
C GLU A 107 13.80 -11.28 -13.30
N LYS A 108 14.90 -11.62 -12.61
CA LYS A 108 14.97 -11.46 -11.16
C LYS A 108 15.61 -10.12 -10.82
N ILE A 109 14.91 -9.32 -10.06
CA ILE A 109 15.29 -7.99 -9.64
C ILE A 109 15.65 -8.03 -8.15
N THR A 110 16.85 -7.57 -7.81
CA THR A 110 17.36 -7.53 -6.43
C THR A 110 17.78 -6.12 -6.07
N LEU A 111 17.26 -5.62 -4.96
CA LEU A 111 17.64 -4.34 -4.38
C LEU A 111 18.21 -4.56 -2.98
N GLU A 112 19.45 -4.15 -2.77
CA GLU A 112 20.05 -4.01 -1.44
C GLU A 112 19.70 -2.63 -0.89
N MET A 113 19.23 -2.60 0.35
CA MET A 113 18.80 -1.41 1.06
C MET A 113 19.55 -1.27 2.38
N ASP A 114 19.39 -0.14 3.04
CA ASP A 114 20.00 0.13 4.33
C ASP A 114 19.62 -0.94 5.38
N HIS A 115 20.40 -1.01 6.44
CA HIS A 115 20.22 -1.98 7.52
C HIS A 115 20.26 -3.46 7.07
N GLY A 116 20.91 -3.75 5.94
CA GLY A 116 21.06 -5.11 5.43
C GLY A 116 19.77 -5.75 4.89
N PHE A 117 18.74 -4.95 4.61
CA PHE A 117 17.53 -5.44 3.95
C PHE A 117 17.79 -5.69 2.48
N ILE A 118 17.24 -6.77 1.96
CA ILE A 118 17.30 -7.15 0.55
C ILE A 118 15.89 -7.45 0.07
N SER A 119 15.45 -6.73 -0.96
CA SER A 119 14.21 -7.04 -1.67
C SER A 119 14.49 -7.84 -2.93
N GLN A 120 13.66 -8.87 -3.16
CA GLN A 120 13.67 -9.67 -4.38
C GLN A 120 12.27 -9.67 -5.00
N SER A 121 12.20 -9.19 -6.23
CA SER A 121 11.00 -9.16 -7.06
C SER A 121 11.28 -9.82 -8.41
N TYR A 122 10.22 -10.19 -9.13
CA TYR A 122 10.32 -10.79 -10.44
C TYR A 122 9.55 -9.97 -11.47
N LEU A 123 10.16 -9.76 -12.62
CA LEU A 123 9.48 -9.25 -13.80
C LEU A 123 9.12 -10.42 -14.72
N PHE A 124 7.84 -10.64 -14.92
CA PHE A 124 7.29 -11.63 -15.83
C PHE A 124 6.96 -10.94 -17.17
N LEU A 125 7.55 -11.39 -18.24
CA LEU A 125 7.36 -10.86 -19.58
C LEU A 125 6.55 -11.85 -20.41
N PRO A 126 5.36 -11.47 -20.95
CA PRO A 126 4.54 -12.36 -21.75
C PRO A 126 5.08 -12.54 -23.18
N ASP A 127 4.73 -13.67 -23.84
CA ASP A 127 4.99 -13.87 -25.27
C ASP A 127 4.27 -12.85 -26.14
N ASN A 128 3.04 -12.51 -25.76
CA ASN A 128 2.18 -11.57 -26.49
C ASN A 128 1.95 -10.32 -25.65
N ALA A 129 2.98 -9.44 -25.56
CA ALA A 129 2.94 -8.23 -24.78
C ALA A 129 2.02 -7.15 -25.42
N ASN A 130 1.22 -6.47 -24.56
CA ASN A 130 0.38 -5.34 -24.97
C ASN A 130 1.08 -3.96 -24.74
N GLY A 131 2.36 -3.94 -24.36
CA GLY A 131 3.12 -2.72 -24.07
C GLY A 131 2.89 -2.10 -22.69
N LYS A 132 2.01 -2.68 -21.86
CA LYS A 132 1.65 -2.14 -20.55
C LYS A 132 2.18 -3.05 -19.41
N LEU A 133 2.45 -2.44 -18.25
CA LEU A 133 2.99 -3.15 -17.08
C LEU A 133 2.10 -2.99 -15.87
N ILE A 134 1.85 -4.10 -15.17
CA ILE A 134 1.21 -4.12 -13.85
C ILE A 134 2.27 -4.40 -12.79
N ILE A 135 2.40 -3.53 -11.80
CA ILE A 135 3.06 -3.81 -10.54
C ILE A 135 2.07 -4.56 -9.66
N TYR A 136 2.32 -5.85 -9.44
CA TYR A 136 1.54 -6.69 -8.52
C TYR A 136 2.20 -6.74 -7.16
N HIS A 137 1.49 -6.39 -6.09
CA HIS A 137 2.03 -6.43 -4.74
C HIS A 137 1.21 -7.35 -3.83
N GLN A 138 1.87 -8.41 -3.33
CA GLN A 138 1.29 -9.35 -2.37
C GLN A 138 1.23 -8.71 -0.98
N GLY A 139 0.26 -9.14 -0.15
CA GLY A 139 0.14 -8.74 1.25
C GLY A 139 1.01 -9.56 2.21
N HIS A 140 0.68 -9.48 3.52
CA HIS A 140 1.45 -10.13 4.59
C HIS A 140 1.35 -11.66 4.61
N SER A 141 0.44 -12.27 3.88
CA SER A 141 0.24 -13.72 3.84
C SER A 141 1.29 -14.45 2.97
N GLY A 142 2.55 -14.10 3.09
CA GLY A 142 3.66 -14.74 2.38
C GLY A 142 4.21 -13.92 1.21
N GLY A 143 4.70 -14.59 0.15
CA GLY A 143 5.29 -13.93 -0.99
C GLY A 143 4.35 -13.81 -2.18
N PHE A 144 4.77 -13.05 -3.22
CA PHE A 144 4.01 -12.88 -4.47
C PHE A 144 3.72 -14.20 -5.19
N ILE A 145 4.41 -15.29 -4.83
CA ILE A 145 4.14 -16.65 -5.31
C ILE A 145 2.68 -17.05 -5.01
N ASN A 146 2.11 -16.58 -3.90
CA ASN A 146 0.72 -16.86 -3.55
C ASN A 146 -0.27 -16.19 -4.51
N GLY A 147 0.16 -15.15 -5.24
CA GLY A 147 -0.59 -14.49 -6.29
C GLY A 147 -0.39 -15.06 -7.69
N LYS A 148 0.19 -16.24 -7.83
CA LYS A 148 0.54 -16.86 -9.11
C LYS A 148 -0.64 -16.89 -10.10
N GLN A 149 -1.87 -17.20 -9.64
CA GLN A 149 -3.04 -17.18 -10.51
C GLN A 149 -3.36 -15.76 -11.02
N THR A 150 -3.26 -14.75 -10.16
CA THR A 150 -3.46 -13.35 -10.57
C THR A 150 -2.40 -12.91 -11.58
N ILE A 151 -1.14 -13.31 -11.38
CA ILE A 151 -0.04 -13.07 -12.33
C ILE A 151 -0.36 -13.75 -13.67
N GLN A 152 -0.81 -15.02 -13.65
CA GLN A 152 -1.20 -15.74 -14.85
C GLN A 152 -2.32 -15.03 -15.64
N ASP A 153 -3.33 -14.53 -14.93
CA ASP A 153 -4.47 -13.87 -15.55
C ASP A 153 -4.02 -12.56 -16.25
N PHE A 154 -3.12 -11.80 -15.64
CA PHE A 154 -2.54 -10.59 -16.25
C PHE A 154 -1.66 -10.93 -17.46
N LEU A 155 -0.81 -11.96 -17.36
CA LEU A 155 -0.01 -12.43 -18.49
C LEU A 155 -0.89 -12.87 -19.67
N ASN A 156 -1.99 -13.59 -19.41
CA ASN A 156 -2.93 -14.01 -20.44
C ASN A 156 -3.61 -12.83 -21.14
N ALA A 157 -3.76 -11.70 -20.46
CA ALA A 157 -4.26 -10.45 -21.03
C ALA A 157 -3.18 -9.61 -21.72
N GLY A 158 -1.93 -10.09 -21.76
CA GLY A 158 -0.81 -9.46 -22.44
C GLY A 158 -0.04 -8.46 -21.58
N PHE A 159 -0.39 -8.26 -20.31
CA PHE A 159 0.37 -7.38 -19.42
C PHE A 159 1.69 -8.04 -18.98
N SER A 160 2.77 -7.26 -18.99
CA SER A 160 3.94 -7.60 -18.20
C SER A 160 3.65 -7.39 -16.71
N VAL A 161 4.25 -8.20 -15.83
CA VAL A 161 3.97 -8.13 -14.39
C VAL A 161 5.26 -8.03 -13.59
N ALA A 162 5.45 -6.94 -12.85
CA ALA A 162 6.50 -6.84 -11.84
C ALA A 162 5.90 -7.20 -10.48
N ALA A 163 6.31 -8.34 -9.91
CA ALA A 163 5.68 -8.90 -8.71
C ALA A 163 6.53 -8.73 -7.45
N PHE A 164 5.92 -8.18 -6.40
CA PHE A 164 6.55 -7.82 -5.14
C PHE A 164 5.92 -8.52 -3.93
N SER A 165 6.73 -8.70 -2.90
CA SER A 165 6.31 -9.11 -1.56
C SER A 165 6.55 -7.98 -0.57
N MET A 166 5.80 -7.97 0.52
CA MET A 166 6.07 -7.08 1.65
C MET A 166 7.50 -7.28 2.18
N PRO A 167 8.15 -6.26 2.76
CA PRO A 167 9.42 -6.44 3.47
C PRO A 167 9.35 -7.61 4.45
N LEU A 168 10.43 -8.36 4.62
CA LEU A 168 10.51 -9.54 5.50
C LEU A 168 9.67 -10.75 5.05
N HIS A 169 8.92 -10.66 3.96
CA HIS A 169 8.06 -11.71 3.44
C HIS A 169 8.55 -12.28 2.11
N GLY A 170 8.10 -13.48 1.78
CA GLY A 170 8.37 -14.14 0.50
C GLY A 170 9.87 -14.40 0.28
N LEU A 171 10.43 -13.81 -0.76
CA LEU A 171 11.87 -13.93 -1.10
C LEU A 171 12.74 -12.86 -0.43
N ASN A 172 12.14 -11.88 0.22
CA ASN A 172 12.84 -10.83 0.93
C ASN A 172 13.52 -11.42 2.17
N ASN A 173 14.72 -10.93 2.48
CA ASN A 173 15.46 -11.43 3.63
C ASN A 173 14.89 -10.92 4.96
N GLN A 174 15.37 -11.52 6.03
CA GLN A 174 15.08 -11.13 7.41
C GLN A 174 16.42 -10.85 8.11
N PRO A 175 16.96 -9.63 8.01
CA PRO A 175 18.29 -9.31 8.51
C PRO A 175 18.34 -9.29 10.04
N THR A 176 19.55 -9.35 10.56
CA THR A 176 19.87 -9.07 11.95
C THR A 176 20.68 -7.79 12.01
N GLU A 177 20.20 -6.80 12.74
CA GLU A 177 20.80 -5.47 12.83
C GLU A 177 21.17 -5.14 14.27
N ASN A 178 22.24 -4.38 14.46
CA ASN A 178 22.65 -3.95 15.80
C ASN A 178 22.06 -2.58 16.11
N ILE A 179 20.97 -2.58 16.86
CA ILE A 179 20.24 -1.37 17.22
C ILE A 179 20.90 -0.67 18.40
N PRO A 180 21.24 0.63 18.29
CA PRO A 180 21.86 1.39 19.37
C PRO A 180 21.09 1.27 20.68
N ASN A 181 21.82 1.02 21.80
CA ASN A 181 21.27 0.84 23.14
C ASN A 181 20.34 -0.38 23.38
N ILE A 182 20.06 -1.17 22.33
CA ILE A 182 19.22 -2.38 22.40
C ILE A 182 20.09 -3.62 22.18
N GLY A 183 20.98 -3.58 21.18
CA GLY A 183 21.82 -4.72 20.78
C GLY A 183 21.30 -5.39 19.51
N SER A 184 21.69 -6.63 19.27
CA SER A 184 21.38 -7.39 18.07
C SER A 184 19.91 -7.79 18.02
N VAL A 185 19.20 -7.36 16.98
CA VAL A 185 17.77 -7.62 16.73
C VAL A 185 17.59 -8.32 15.40
N LYS A 186 16.95 -9.49 15.42
CA LYS A 186 16.48 -10.17 14.21
C LYS A 186 15.14 -9.57 13.79
N PHE A 187 15.07 -9.04 12.57
CA PHE A 187 13.83 -8.50 12.01
C PHE A 187 13.01 -9.61 11.34
N PHE A 188 11.74 -9.74 11.71
CA PHE A 188 10.78 -10.71 11.16
C PHE A 188 9.32 -10.26 11.23
N LYS A 189 9.06 -9.06 11.77
CA LYS A 189 7.73 -8.42 11.86
C LYS A 189 7.84 -6.92 11.60
N HIS A 190 6.87 -6.35 10.91
CA HIS A 190 6.83 -4.92 10.59
C HIS A 190 6.80 -4.02 11.82
N ASN A 191 6.15 -4.44 12.92
CA ASN A 191 6.15 -3.66 14.16
C ASN A 191 7.54 -3.42 14.78
N GLN A 192 8.57 -4.18 14.34
CA GLN A 192 9.95 -3.92 14.75
C GLN A 192 10.58 -2.75 13.98
N PHE A 193 10.01 -2.30 12.87
CA PHE A 193 10.53 -1.21 12.05
C PHE A 193 10.60 0.11 12.79
N VAL A 194 9.79 0.31 13.82
CA VAL A 194 9.90 1.45 14.73
C VAL A 194 11.30 1.61 15.33
N LEU A 195 12.08 0.53 15.41
CA LEU A 195 13.46 0.56 15.94
C LEU A 195 14.47 1.12 14.94
N LEU A 196 14.10 1.25 13.68
CA LEU A 196 14.95 1.80 12.61
C LEU A 196 14.70 3.29 12.37
N GLU A 197 13.54 3.82 12.81
CA GLU A 197 13.18 5.21 12.59
C GLU A 197 14.22 6.17 13.19
N SER A 198 14.66 7.14 12.40
CA SER A 198 15.61 8.17 12.81
C SER A 198 15.44 9.46 12.01
N GLU A 199 16.17 10.51 12.35
CA GLU A 199 16.17 11.77 11.57
C GLU A 199 16.59 11.55 10.11
N ASN A 200 17.43 10.54 9.84
CA ASN A 200 18.04 10.29 8.54
C ASN A 200 17.46 9.08 7.81
N PHE A 201 16.54 8.34 8.41
CA PHE A 201 15.97 7.12 7.83
C PHE A 201 14.53 6.93 8.26
N SER A 202 13.67 6.59 7.30
CA SER A 202 12.33 6.07 7.56
C SER A 202 12.22 4.62 7.07
N SER A 203 11.71 3.76 7.91
CA SER A 203 11.48 2.35 7.54
C SER A 203 10.48 2.17 6.40
N LEU A 204 9.73 3.21 6.04
CA LEU A 204 8.85 3.22 4.87
C LEU A 204 9.63 3.09 3.55
N GLU A 205 10.93 3.46 3.54
CA GLU A 205 11.79 3.19 2.39
C GLU A 205 11.81 1.71 2.01
N LEU A 206 11.77 0.83 3.00
CA LEU A 206 11.82 -0.63 2.79
C LEU A 206 10.64 -1.15 1.97
N PHE A 207 9.50 -0.44 1.99
CA PHE A 207 8.30 -0.77 1.22
C PHE A 207 8.33 -0.20 -0.20
N PHE A 208 8.89 1.01 -0.37
CA PHE A 208 8.71 1.78 -1.60
C PHE A 208 9.95 1.84 -2.48
N SER A 209 11.16 1.77 -1.92
CA SER A 209 12.39 1.80 -2.70
C SER A 209 12.53 0.63 -3.69
N PRO A 210 12.07 -0.61 -3.38
CA PRO A 210 12.07 -1.69 -4.36
C PRO A 210 11.23 -1.38 -5.61
N ILE A 211 10.08 -0.77 -5.43
CA ILE A 211 9.17 -0.41 -6.54
C ILE A 211 9.78 0.72 -7.36
N ASN A 212 10.24 1.79 -6.68
CA ASN A 212 10.90 2.93 -7.33
C ASN A 212 12.12 2.50 -8.16
N SER A 213 13.00 1.70 -7.56
CA SER A 213 14.20 1.20 -8.21
C SER A 213 13.87 0.32 -9.43
N THR A 214 12.83 -0.52 -9.32
CA THR A 214 12.34 -1.32 -10.45
C THR A 214 11.81 -0.43 -11.57
N LEU A 215 11.00 0.57 -11.28
CA LEU A 215 10.51 1.51 -12.30
C LEU A 215 11.66 2.26 -12.98
N ASN A 216 12.66 2.69 -12.23
CA ASN A 216 13.87 3.31 -12.80
C ASN A 216 14.60 2.37 -13.78
N TYR A 217 14.68 1.07 -13.44
CA TYR A 217 15.25 0.06 -14.34
C TYR A 217 14.39 -0.11 -15.60
N LEU A 218 13.08 -0.23 -15.43
CA LEU A 218 12.15 -0.46 -16.55
C LEU A 218 12.14 0.67 -17.55
N GLU A 219 12.15 1.93 -17.10
CA GLU A 219 12.23 3.10 -17.97
C GLU A 219 13.51 3.14 -18.81
N ASN A 220 14.61 2.57 -18.32
CA ASN A 220 15.89 2.56 -19.00
C ASN A 220 16.11 1.34 -19.91
N HIS A 221 15.41 0.22 -19.68
CA HIS A 221 15.73 -1.06 -20.33
C HIS A 221 14.53 -1.68 -21.08
N HIS A 222 13.31 -1.18 -20.85
CA HIS A 222 12.09 -1.65 -21.49
C HIS A 222 11.30 -0.47 -22.08
N SER A 223 10.38 -0.74 -23.00
CA SER A 223 9.55 0.28 -23.66
C SER A 223 8.09 0.10 -23.27
N PHE A 224 7.79 0.27 -21.97
CA PHE A 224 6.42 0.26 -21.50
C PHE A 224 5.75 1.62 -21.71
N GLU A 225 4.51 1.61 -22.18
CA GLU A 225 3.71 2.80 -22.42
C GLU A 225 3.05 3.31 -21.16
N GLU A 226 2.61 2.39 -20.27
CA GLU A 226 1.89 2.69 -19.06
C GLU A 226 2.29 1.74 -17.91
N PHE A 227 2.26 2.29 -16.69
CA PHE A 227 2.48 1.55 -15.46
C PHE A 227 1.24 1.61 -14.58
N PHE A 228 0.75 0.45 -14.19
CA PHE A 228 -0.38 0.26 -13.27
C PHE A 228 0.05 -0.44 -12.00
N MET A 229 -0.74 -0.32 -10.94
CA MET A 229 -0.44 -1.01 -9.69
C MET A 229 -1.67 -1.71 -9.12
N VAL A 230 -1.49 -2.97 -8.74
CA VAL A 230 -2.53 -3.82 -8.12
C VAL A 230 -1.95 -4.49 -6.89
N GLY A 231 -2.62 -4.37 -5.76
CA GLY A 231 -2.16 -5.03 -4.53
C GLY A 231 -3.30 -5.57 -3.69
N ILE A 232 -2.98 -6.60 -2.90
CA ILE A 232 -3.90 -7.22 -1.94
C ILE A 232 -3.42 -7.00 -0.51
N SER A 233 -4.33 -6.70 0.43
CA SER A 233 -4.01 -6.59 1.86
C SER A 233 -2.91 -5.53 2.11
N GLY A 234 -1.80 -5.87 2.76
CA GLY A 234 -0.64 -4.97 2.86
C GLY A 234 -0.14 -4.47 1.51
N GLY A 235 -0.17 -5.30 0.45
CA GLY A 235 0.13 -4.86 -0.91
C GLY A 235 -0.92 -3.88 -1.46
N GLY A 236 -2.18 -4.00 -1.06
CA GLY A 236 -3.22 -3.03 -1.34
C GLY A 236 -2.99 -1.70 -0.62
N TRP A 237 -2.48 -1.73 0.62
CA TRP A 237 -1.98 -0.54 1.29
C TRP A 237 -0.82 0.10 0.48
N THR A 238 0.14 -0.70 0.03
CA THR A 238 1.24 -0.21 -0.82
C THR A 238 0.70 0.42 -2.11
N SER A 239 -0.33 -0.19 -2.75
CA SER A 239 -1.00 0.36 -3.94
C SER A 239 -1.84 1.61 -3.65
N THR A 240 -2.10 1.91 -2.38
CA THR A 240 -2.71 3.16 -1.94
C THR A 240 -1.69 4.27 -1.78
N VAL A 241 -0.54 3.97 -1.16
CA VAL A 241 0.44 4.98 -0.76
C VAL A 241 1.45 5.26 -1.86
N TYR A 242 2.04 4.22 -2.48
CA TYR A 242 3.11 4.42 -3.45
C TYR A 242 2.68 5.27 -4.68
N PRO A 243 1.53 5.03 -5.32
CA PRO A 243 1.09 5.89 -6.42
C PRO A 243 0.77 7.34 -5.99
N ALA A 244 0.49 7.59 -4.72
CA ALA A 244 0.39 8.95 -4.18
C ALA A 244 1.74 9.69 -4.19
N LEU A 245 2.86 8.96 -4.19
CA LEU A 245 4.23 9.49 -4.24
C LEU A 245 4.76 9.58 -5.67
N ASP A 246 4.48 8.57 -6.50
CA ASP A 246 5.07 8.38 -7.82
C ASP A 246 3.99 8.47 -8.92
N THR A 247 4.05 9.54 -9.68
CA THR A 247 3.07 9.83 -10.74
C THR A 247 3.27 8.99 -12.01
N ARG A 248 4.33 8.19 -12.10
CA ARG A 248 4.50 7.21 -13.19
C ARG A 248 3.40 6.15 -13.18
N ILE A 249 2.83 5.84 -12.01
CA ILE A 249 1.68 4.94 -11.90
C ILE A 249 0.41 5.71 -12.24
N SER A 250 -0.18 5.43 -13.39
CA SER A 250 -1.40 6.09 -13.85
C SER A 250 -2.65 5.55 -13.17
N LYS A 251 -2.77 4.23 -13.03
CA LYS A 251 -3.95 3.59 -12.40
C LYS A 251 -3.55 2.60 -11.32
N SER A 252 -4.28 2.63 -10.21
CA SER A 252 -4.00 1.74 -9.09
C SER A 252 -5.25 1.16 -8.46
N PHE A 253 -5.12 -0.09 -7.99
CA PHE A 253 -6.20 -0.90 -7.44
C PHE A 253 -5.78 -1.49 -6.09
N SER A 254 -6.43 -1.04 -5.03
CA SER A 254 -6.18 -1.49 -3.66
C SER A 254 -7.24 -2.49 -3.23
N VAL A 255 -6.91 -3.79 -3.27
CA VAL A 255 -7.86 -4.87 -2.92
C VAL A 255 -7.74 -5.18 -1.43
N ALA A 256 -8.82 -5.01 -0.67
CA ALA A 256 -8.87 -5.24 0.78
C ALA A 256 -7.63 -4.67 1.51
N GLY A 257 -7.15 -3.48 1.07
CA GLY A 257 -5.83 -2.97 1.45
C GLY A 257 -5.84 -1.69 2.28
N SER A 258 -6.90 -0.91 2.23
CA SER A 258 -6.94 0.34 3.00
C SER A 258 -8.36 0.73 3.41
N LEU A 259 -8.46 1.28 4.62
CA LEU A 259 -9.63 1.96 5.16
C LEU A 259 -9.10 3.07 6.08
N PRO A 260 -9.68 4.28 6.09
CA PRO A 260 -9.28 5.33 7.02
C PRO A 260 -9.28 4.85 8.47
N LEU A 261 -8.25 5.21 9.25
CA LEU A 261 -8.09 4.73 10.64
C LEU A 261 -9.31 5.01 11.50
N SER A 262 -9.94 6.18 11.32
CA SER A 262 -11.15 6.58 12.04
C SER A 262 -12.37 5.69 11.75
N LEU A 263 -12.32 4.86 10.73
CA LEU A 263 -13.40 3.96 10.30
C LEU A 263 -13.10 2.49 10.61
N ARG A 264 -11.92 2.19 11.14
CA ARG A 264 -11.56 0.83 11.58
C ARG A 264 -12.14 0.56 12.96
N ASN A 265 -12.52 -0.68 13.24
CA ASN A 265 -12.88 -1.12 14.60
C ASN A 265 -11.60 -1.19 15.44
N VAL A 266 -11.37 -0.17 16.22
CA VAL A 266 -10.07 0.28 16.72
C VAL A 266 -9.34 -0.69 17.67
N ILE A 267 -10.00 -1.67 18.28
CA ILE A 267 -9.36 -2.46 19.33
C ILE A 267 -8.52 -3.60 18.77
N ASP A 268 -8.88 -4.13 17.60
CA ASP A 268 -8.23 -5.33 17.04
C ASP A 268 -7.70 -5.17 15.60
N ASP A 269 -7.90 -4.02 14.92
CA ASP A 269 -7.63 -3.88 13.48
C ASP A 269 -6.98 -2.55 13.10
N VAL A 270 -5.92 -2.16 13.81
CA VAL A 270 -5.12 -0.99 13.39
C VAL A 270 -4.21 -1.32 12.22
N GLY A 271 -3.93 -2.61 12.01
CA GLY A 271 -2.97 -3.10 11.02
C GLY A 271 -1.54 -3.17 11.55
N ASP A 272 -0.59 -3.44 10.66
CA ASP A 272 0.83 -3.42 10.96
C ASP A 272 1.37 -1.98 11.01
N TYR A 273 2.61 -1.81 11.47
CA TYR A 273 3.24 -0.52 11.76
C TYR A 273 3.09 0.51 10.62
N GLU A 274 3.30 0.11 9.40
CA GLU A 274 3.17 0.98 8.22
C GLU A 274 1.76 1.52 8.03
N GLN A 275 0.74 0.80 8.47
CA GLN A 275 -0.66 1.19 8.29
C GLN A 275 -1.16 2.23 9.28
N PHE A 276 -0.41 2.45 10.37
CA PHE A 276 -0.70 3.49 11.36
C PHE A 276 0.52 4.34 11.73
N HIS A 277 1.56 4.35 10.88
CA HIS A 277 2.81 5.09 11.11
C HIS A 277 2.52 6.56 11.48
N PRO A 278 2.81 7.02 12.72
CA PRO A 278 2.31 8.30 13.22
C PRO A 278 2.72 9.49 12.37
N GLU A 279 3.99 9.53 11.95
CA GLU A 279 4.53 10.67 11.19
C GLU A 279 4.00 10.69 9.76
N LEU A 280 3.87 9.53 9.08
CA LEU A 280 3.25 9.46 7.75
C LEU A 280 1.84 10.05 7.77
N TYR A 281 1.00 9.58 8.71
CA TYR A 281 -0.40 10.00 8.77
C TYR A 281 -0.61 11.37 9.40
N SER A 282 0.42 11.96 10.03
CA SER A 282 0.43 13.38 10.39
C SER A 282 0.70 14.29 9.19
N ILE A 283 1.44 13.81 8.18
CA ILE A 283 1.70 14.54 6.93
C ILE A 283 0.49 14.44 5.99
N ALA A 284 0.00 13.21 5.75
CA ALA A 284 -1.18 12.99 4.92
C ALA A 284 -2.03 11.85 5.49
N ASN A 285 -3.27 12.13 5.83
CA ASN A 285 -4.22 11.11 6.25
C ASN A 285 -4.70 10.26 5.06
N TYR A 286 -5.44 9.17 5.31
CA TYR A 286 -5.88 8.25 4.26
C TYR A 286 -6.72 8.94 3.16
N PHE A 287 -7.58 9.90 3.48
CA PHE A 287 -8.35 10.61 2.47
C PHE A 287 -7.47 11.47 1.57
N GLU A 288 -6.47 12.14 2.16
CA GLU A 288 -5.48 12.90 1.38
C GLU A 288 -4.64 11.99 0.48
N LEU A 289 -4.23 10.80 0.97
CA LEU A 289 -3.54 9.80 0.15
C LEU A 289 -4.41 9.31 -1.01
N TYR A 290 -5.72 9.11 -0.80
CA TYR A 290 -6.64 8.74 -1.88
C TYR A 290 -6.74 9.84 -2.94
N VAL A 291 -6.83 11.11 -2.53
CA VAL A 291 -6.82 12.25 -3.46
C VAL A 291 -5.49 12.36 -4.20
N LEU A 292 -4.35 12.25 -3.52
CA LEU A 292 -3.01 12.27 -4.12
C LEU A 292 -2.84 11.17 -5.18
N ASN A 293 -3.40 9.99 -4.92
CA ASN A 293 -3.34 8.84 -5.83
C ASN A 293 -4.26 9.03 -7.04
N SER A 294 -5.44 9.63 -6.83
CA SER A 294 -6.50 9.77 -7.85
C SER A 294 -6.35 10.97 -8.77
N THR A 295 -5.59 12.02 -8.36
CA THR A 295 -5.61 13.31 -9.05
C THR A 295 -4.45 13.46 -10.02
N GLY A 296 -4.73 13.93 -11.23
CA GLY A 296 -3.80 14.15 -12.32
C GLY A 296 -4.34 13.58 -13.64
N GLU A 297 -3.71 13.96 -14.77
CA GLU A 297 -4.08 13.47 -16.09
C GLU A 297 -3.98 11.94 -16.13
N GLU A 298 -5.04 11.29 -16.58
CA GLU A 298 -5.20 9.82 -16.67
C GLU A 298 -5.01 9.06 -15.35
N ARG A 299 -5.00 9.74 -14.20
CA ARG A 299 -4.81 9.08 -12.92
C ARG A 299 -6.12 8.56 -12.34
N GLU A 300 -6.09 7.29 -11.92
CA GLU A 300 -7.25 6.65 -11.33
C GLU A 300 -6.87 5.81 -10.12
N PHE A 301 -7.66 5.89 -9.07
CA PHE A 301 -7.53 5.04 -7.90
C PHE A 301 -8.85 4.33 -7.59
N TYR A 302 -8.79 3.01 -7.55
CA TYR A 302 -9.90 2.15 -7.15
C TYR A 302 -9.60 1.46 -5.81
N GLN A 303 -10.50 1.65 -4.84
CA GLN A 303 -10.55 0.75 -3.71
C GLN A 303 -11.48 -0.42 -4.05
N ILE A 304 -11.03 -1.64 -3.79
CA ILE A 304 -11.83 -2.85 -4.02
C ILE A 304 -12.02 -3.55 -2.68
N PHE A 305 -13.25 -3.62 -2.22
CA PHE A 305 -13.60 -4.30 -0.99
C PHE A 305 -14.16 -5.68 -1.27
N ASN A 306 -13.59 -6.70 -0.65
CA ASN A 306 -14.17 -8.01 -0.57
C ASN A 306 -15.30 -7.98 0.47
N LYS A 307 -16.55 -7.97 0.03
CA LYS A 307 -17.71 -7.72 0.88
C LYS A 307 -17.80 -8.64 2.10
N ASN A 308 -17.40 -9.89 1.94
CA ASN A 308 -17.50 -10.93 2.96
C ASN A 308 -16.09 -11.36 3.43
N ASP A 309 -15.11 -10.45 3.39
CA ASP A 309 -13.73 -10.75 3.79
C ASP A 309 -13.67 -11.14 5.28
N PRO A 310 -13.10 -12.31 5.61
CA PRO A 310 -12.98 -12.74 7.01
C PRO A 310 -11.83 -12.07 7.76
N CYS A 311 -10.95 -11.33 7.03
CA CYS A 311 -9.76 -10.70 7.57
C CYS A 311 -9.96 -9.18 7.72
N CYS A 312 -10.14 -8.50 6.58
CA CYS A 312 -9.73 -7.10 6.54
C CYS A 312 -10.74 -6.22 5.79
N PHE A 313 -11.21 -5.14 6.45
CA PHE A 313 -12.00 -4.05 5.86
C PHE A 313 -13.34 -4.48 5.23
N ALA A 314 -13.94 -5.58 5.70
CA ALA A 314 -15.30 -5.95 5.30
C ALA A 314 -16.34 -4.95 5.81
N GLY A 315 -17.53 -4.98 5.20
CA GLY A 315 -18.67 -4.18 5.63
C GLY A 315 -18.90 -2.94 4.79
N ASP A 316 -19.63 -1.98 5.35
CA ASP A 316 -20.24 -0.87 4.63
C ASP A 316 -19.64 0.52 4.98
N ALA A 317 -18.54 0.56 5.74
CA ALA A 317 -17.94 1.82 6.20
C ALA A 317 -17.52 2.76 5.04
N TYR A 318 -17.20 2.21 3.88
CA TYR A 318 -16.89 2.98 2.68
C TYR A 318 -18.02 3.89 2.21
N LYS A 319 -19.27 3.56 2.49
CA LYS A 319 -20.45 4.30 2.02
C LYS A 319 -20.49 5.74 2.53
N ILE A 320 -19.89 6.02 3.68
CA ILE A 320 -19.91 7.36 4.26
C ILE A 320 -18.98 8.35 3.55
N TYR A 321 -17.95 7.87 2.85
CA TYR A 321 -16.96 8.72 2.17
C TYR A 321 -16.89 8.54 0.65
N HIS A 322 -17.43 7.47 0.08
CA HIS A 322 -17.31 7.18 -1.34
C HIS A 322 -17.75 8.38 -2.21
N GLU A 323 -19.01 8.74 -2.15
CA GLU A 323 -19.55 9.85 -2.96
C GLU A 323 -18.93 11.22 -2.61
N PRO A 324 -18.73 11.59 -1.32
CA PRO A 324 -18.05 12.82 -0.96
C PRO A 324 -16.62 12.90 -1.54
N LEU A 325 -15.84 11.83 -1.46
CA LEU A 325 -14.47 11.81 -1.95
C LEU A 325 -14.39 11.81 -3.48
N LYS A 326 -15.26 11.03 -4.14
CA LYS A 326 -15.37 11.02 -5.61
C LYS A 326 -15.70 12.42 -6.13
N LYS A 327 -16.67 13.10 -5.53
CA LYS A 327 -17.00 14.48 -5.85
C LYS A 327 -15.86 15.44 -5.56
N PHE A 328 -15.09 15.22 -4.49
CA PHE A 328 -13.95 16.06 -4.16
C PHE A 328 -12.83 15.93 -5.22
N VAL A 329 -12.48 14.70 -5.63
CA VAL A 329 -11.49 14.45 -6.69
C VAL A 329 -11.90 15.09 -8.01
N SER A 330 -13.19 15.02 -8.37
CA SER A 330 -13.69 15.61 -9.64
C SER A 330 -13.59 17.14 -9.72
N GLN A 331 -13.22 17.82 -8.64
CA GLN A 331 -13.01 19.28 -8.64
C GLN A 331 -11.65 19.69 -9.25
N PHE A 332 -10.74 18.73 -9.45
CA PHE A 332 -9.39 19.00 -9.97
C PHE A 332 -9.26 18.80 -11.48
N ASP A 333 -10.37 18.82 -12.22
CA ASP A 333 -10.47 18.73 -13.70
C ASP A 333 -9.88 17.46 -14.32
N SER A 334 -9.17 16.63 -13.56
CA SER A 334 -8.55 15.39 -14.04
C SER A 334 -8.36 14.39 -12.91
N GLY A 335 -8.53 13.11 -13.25
CA GLY A 335 -8.40 12.00 -12.30
C GLY A 335 -9.73 11.43 -11.85
N ASN A 336 -9.67 10.24 -11.24
CA ASN A 336 -10.86 9.50 -10.80
C ASN A 336 -10.59 8.71 -9.52
N PHE A 337 -11.53 8.77 -8.59
CA PHE A 337 -11.63 7.88 -7.45
C PHE A 337 -12.92 7.10 -7.52
N ASP A 338 -12.85 5.78 -7.37
CA ASP A 338 -14.05 4.96 -7.27
C ASP A 338 -13.86 3.75 -6.34
N ILE A 339 -14.97 3.10 -6.01
CA ILE A 339 -15.00 1.91 -5.16
C ILE A 339 -15.75 0.79 -5.87
N MET A 340 -15.11 -0.39 -5.95
CA MET A 340 -15.72 -1.63 -6.40
C MET A 340 -15.97 -2.54 -5.20
N ILE A 341 -17.11 -3.21 -5.17
CA ILE A 341 -17.45 -4.23 -4.16
C ILE A 341 -17.47 -5.59 -4.83
N ASP A 342 -16.58 -6.48 -4.36
CA ASP A 342 -16.60 -7.86 -4.77
C ASP A 342 -17.35 -8.73 -3.75
N ASP A 343 -18.51 -9.22 -4.14
CA ASP A 343 -19.35 -10.13 -3.34
C ASP A 343 -19.35 -11.57 -3.86
N SER A 344 -18.48 -11.88 -4.84
CA SER A 344 -18.40 -13.17 -5.51
C SER A 344 -17.81 -14.30 -4.66
N HIS A 345 -17.14 -13.96 -3.55
CA HIS A 345 -16.44 -14.90 -2.67
C HIS A 345 -16.48 -14.51 -1.20
N LYS A 346 -15.89 -15.37 -0.33
CA LYS A 346 -15.78 -15.17 1.12
C LYS A 346 -14.35 -15.39 1.61
N GLU A 347 -13.37 -15.09 0.81
CA GLU A 347 -11.96 -15.30 1.11
C GLU A 347 -11.22 -13.98 1.03
N HIS A 348 -10.09 -13.89 1.74
CA HIS A 348 -9.17 -12.75 1.63
C HIS A 348 -8.23 -12.95 0.44
N LYS A 349 -8.66 -12.52 -0.76
CA LYS A 349 -7.89 -12.71 -2.00
C LYS A 349 -8.29 -11.69 -3.09
N ILE A 350 -7.50 -11.59 -4.14
CA ILE A 350 -7.94 -11.06 -5.43
C ILE A 350 -8.72 -12.19 -6.13
N SER A 351 -10.01 -11.99 -6.35
CA SER A 351 -10.85 -12.98 -7.01
C SER A 351 -10.73 -12.89 -8.52
N LYS A 352 -11.26 -13.90 -9.22
CA LYS A 352 -11.37 -13.86 -10.66
C LYS A 352 -12.24 -12.69 -11.14
N ASN A 353 -13.34 -12.40 -10.45
CA ASN A 353 -14.20 -11.25 -10.75
C ASN A 353 -13.45 -9.92 -10.65
N THR A 354 -12.66 -9.75 -9.58
CA THR A 354 -11.79 -8.58 -9.40
C THR A 354 -10.73 -8.49 -10.49
N THR A 355 -10.07 -9.61 -10.83
CA THR A 355 -9.04 -9.63 -11.88
C THR A 355 -9.63 -9.28 -13.24
N GLU A 356 -10.80 -9.84 -13.59
CA GLU A 356 -11.51 -9.53 -14.85
C GLU A 356 -11.93 -8.06 -14.91
N PHE A 357 -12.44 -7.49 -13.82
CA PHE A 357 -12.76 -6.06 -13.73
C PHE A 357 -11.53 -5.19 -14.01
N ILE A 358 -10.40 -5.47 -13.35
CA ILE A 358 -9.15 -4.73 -13.52
C ILE A 358 -8.67 -4.82 -14.97
N ILE A 359 -8.60 -6.04 -15.53
CA ILE A 359 -8.14 -6.26 -16.91
C ILE A 359 -9.02 -5.48 -17.90
N GLN A 360 -10.34 -5.61 -17.79
CA GLN A 360 -11.27 -4.91 -18.68
C GLN A 360 -11.14 -3.40 -18.57
N HIS A 361 -10.97 -2.88 -17.35
CA HIS A 361 -10.78 -1.46 -17.11
C HIS A 361 -9.48 -0.94 -17.77
N LEU A 362 -8.36 -1.68 -17.62
CA LEU A 362 -7.05 -1.30 -18.16
C LEU A 362 -6.91 -1.47 -19.68
N LEU A 363 -7.72 -2.32 -20.30
CA LEU A 363 -7.70 -2.52 -21.75
C LEU A 363 -8.62 -1.53 -22.51
N ASN A 364 -9.62 -0.97 -21.83
CA ASN A 364 -10.61 -0.06 -22.43
C ASN A 364 -10.30 1.43 -22.16
N SER A 365 -9.23 1.71 -21.48
CA SER A 365 -8.79 3.05 -21.11
C SER A 365 -7.65 3.56 -21.98
#